data_9d2b9df670af93b430f6cea0d74dd46e
#
_entry.id   9d2b9df670af93b430f6cea0d74dd46e
#
_cell.length_a   1.000
_cell.length_b   1.000
_cell.length_c   1.000
_cell.angle_alpha   90.00
_cell.angle_beta   90.00
_cell.angle_gamma   90.00
#
_symmetry.space_group_name_H-M   'P 1'
#
loop_
_entity.id
_entity.type
_entity.pdbx_description
1 polymer ?
#
loop_
_entity_poly.entity_id
_entity_poly.type
_entity_poly.pdbx_seq_one_letter_code
_entity_poly.pdbx_strand_id
1 'polypeptide(L)'
;MALAEPDSPVYAASMALLLGGVGAVLPRLPQTYRDGTGISFGEYGDDVRHAQGLFNRGAFLGQLVPEWLPAMPDVAALLARDGAAAVDLGCGVGWSSIALARAYPALTVLGVDSDDTSVMEARLHAAEDRKSVV
;
A
#
# COMPACT_ATOMS: atom_id res chain seq x y z
N MET A 1 3.06 -16.20 -12.56
CA MET A 1 1.73 -16.85 -12.53
C MET A 1 0.86 -16.14 -11.51
N ALA A 2 -0.39 -15.77 -11.85
CA ALA A 2 -1.24 -14.87 -11.04
C ALA A 2 -1.49 -15.29 -9.56
N LEU A 3 -1.25 -16.53 -9.19
CA LEU A 3 -1.44 -17.03 -7.83
C LEU A 3 -0.15 -17.38 -7.09
N ALA A 4 1.03 -17.25 -7.73
CA ALA A 4 2.28 -17.74 -7.16
C ALA A 4 3.36 -16.66 -6.97
N GLU A 5 3.20 -15.50 -7.57
CA GLU A 5 4.21 -14.44 -7.60
C GLU A 5 3.67 -13.15 -7.00
N PRO A 6 3.91 -12.89 -5.69
CA PRO A 6 3.36 -11.72 -4.99
C PRO A 6 3.77 -10.37 -5.58
N ASP A 7 4.90 -10.30 -6.26
CA ASP A 7 5.40 -9.06 -6.88
C ASP A 7 4.85 -8.85 -8.31
N SER A 8 4.07 -9.81 -8.82
CA SER A 8 3.41 -9.66 -10.11
C SER A 8 2.27 -8.66 -10.05
N PRO A 9 2.16 -7.70 -11.01
CA PRO A 9 1.03 -6.76 -11.06
C PRO A 9 -0.33 -7.44 -11.28
N VAL A 10 -0.33 -8.72 -11.66
CA VAL A 10 -1.55 -9.55 -11.84
C VAL A 10 -1.74 -10.57 -10.70
N TYR A 11 -1.06 -10.39 -9.57
CA TYR A 11 -1.21 -11.27 -8.40
C TYR A 11 -2.62 -11.16 -7.82
N ALA A 12 -3.33 -12.28 -7.77
CA ALA A 12 -4.74 -12.33 -7.39
C ALA A 12 -5.04 -13.22 -6.18
N ALA A 13 -4.03 -13.92 -5.61
CA ALA A 13 -4.27 -14.79 -4.45
C ALA A 13 -4.72 -14.02 -3.20
N SER A 14 -4.32 -12.76 -3.07
CA SER A 14 -4.77 -11.85 -2.01
C SER A 14 -6.28 -11.62 -2.01
N MET A 15 -6.98 -11.80 -3.14
CA MET A 15 -8.44 -11.67 -3.21
C MET A 15 -9.16 -12.69 -2.32
N ALA A 16 -8.59 -13.88 -2.12
CA ALA A 16 -9.17 -14.89 -1.23
C ALA A 16 -9.16 -14.42 0.24
N LEU A 17 -8.05 -13.81 0.69
CA LEU A 17 -7.94 -13.21 2.02
C LEU A 17 -8.91 -12.02 2.17
N LEU A 18 -8.94 -11.14 1.16
CA LEU A 18 -9.83 -9.98 1.15
C LEU A 18 -11.30 -10.41 1.32
N LEU A 19 -11.74 -11.42 0.57
CA LEU A 19 -13.11 -11.94 0.65
C LEU A 19 -13.39 -12.55 2.03
N GLY A 20 -12.43 -13.26 2.64
CA GLY A 20 -12.53 -13.79 3.98
C GLY A 20 -12.74 -12.70 5.04
N GLY A 21 -11.88 -11.69 5.03
CA GLY A 21 -11.95 -10.59 5.98
C GLY A 21 -13.20 -9.71 5.79
N VAL A 22 -13.57 -9.39 4.55
CA VAL A 22 -14.84 -8.69 4.25
C VAL A 22 -16.03 -9.53 4.68
N GLY A 23 -16.00 -10.85 4.46
CA GLY A 23 -17.02 -11.79 4.87
C GLY A 23 -17.31 -11.74 6.38
N ALA A 24 -16.28 -11.55 7.21
CA ALA A 24 -16.40 -11.48 8.66
C ALA A 24 -17.25 -10.28 9.15
N VAL A 25 -17.25 -9.16 8.41
CA VAL A 25 -18.00 -7.96 8.79
C VAL A 25 -19.37 -7.84 8.09
N LEU A 26 -19.65 -8.67 7.05
CA LEU A 26 -20.91 -8.64 6.30
C LEU A 26 -22.17 -8.64 7.17
N PRO A 27 -22.28 -9.44 8.25
CA PRO A 27 -23.49 -9.44 9.09
C PRO A 27 -23.80 -8.09 9.76
N ARG A 28 -22.80 -7.23 9.93
CA ARG A 28 -22.92 -5.91 10.57
C ARG A 28 -23.31 -4.81 9.58
N LEU A 29 -22.99 -4.97 8.29
CA LEU A 29 -23.19 -3.94 7.28
C LEU A 29 -24.62 -3.41 7.21
N PRO A 30 -25.68 -4.23 7.22
CA PRO A 30 -27.06 -3.71 7.13
C PRO A 30 -27.41 -2.74 8.27
N GLN A 31 -26.86 -2.95 9.47
CA GLN A 31 -27.09 -2.06 10.60
C GLN A 31 -26.29 -0.77 10.47
N THR A 32 -25.00 -0.87 10.13
CA THR A 32 -24.13 0.32 9.98
C THR A 32 -24.60 1.26 8.87
N TYR A 33 -25.20 0.70 7.80
CA TYR A 33 -25.85 1.50 6.75
C TYR A 33 -27.11 2.24 7.24
N ARG A 34 -27.87 1.65 8.18
CA ARG A 34 -29.09 2.29 8.72
C ARG A 34 -28.78 3.41 9.69
N ASP A 35 -27.77 3.24 10.52
CA ASP A 35 -27.40 4.18 11.58
C ASP A 35 -26.27 5.14 11.21
N GLY A 36 -25.60 4.92 10.07
CA GLY A 36 -24.53 5.78 9.57
C GLY A 36 -23.21 5.65 10.32
N THR A 37 -23.04 4.63 11.18
CA THR A 37 -21.83 4.49 12.01
C THR A 37 -20.61 3.99 11.23
N GLY A 38 -20.81 3.23 10.14
CA GLY A 38 -19.73 2.62 9.37
C GLY A 38 -19.03 1.46 10.10
N ILE A 39 -17.95 0.97 9.50
CA ILE A 39 -17.00 0.00 10.08
C ILE A 39 -15.62 0.57 9.86
N SER A 40 -14.83 0.74 10.93
CA SER A 40 -13.46 1.24 10.82
C SER A 40 -12.55 0.23 10.11
N PHE A 41 -11.47 0.70 9.48
CA PHE A 41 -10.54 -0.17 8.76
C PHE A 41 -9.98 -1.29 9.64
N GLY A 42 -9.58 -0.99 10.87
CA GLY A 42 -9.05 -1.97 11.81
C GLY A 42 -10.03 -3.10 12.18
N GLU A 43 -11.36 -2.84 12.10
CA GLU A 43 -12.37 -3.85 12.40
C GLU A 43 -12.52 -4.92 11.31
N TYR A 44 -11.98 -4.69 10.09
CA TYR A 44 -11.90 -5.72 9.06
C TYR A 44 -10.82 -6.77 9.33
N GLY A 45 -9.91 -6.50 10.27
CA GLY A 45 -8.89 -7.43 10.75
C GLY A 45 -7.68 -7.55 9.83
N ASP A 46 -6.76 -8.44 10.24
CA ASP A 46 -5.47 -8.61 9.59
C ASP A 46 -5.57 -9.15 8.17
N ASP A 47 -6.56 -10.01 7.90
CA ASP A 47 -6.74 -10.59 6.56
C ASP A 47 -6.99 -9.52 5.50
N VAL A 48 -7.81 -8.50 5.80
CA VAL A 48 -8.06 -7.40 4.87
C VAL A 48 -6.82 -6.52 4.72
N ARG A 49 -6.12 -6.23 5.80
CA ARG A 49 -4.87 -5.44 5.77
C ARG A 49 -3.80 -6.12 4.92
N HIS A 50 -3.51 -7.37 5.19
CA HIS A 50 -2.56 -8.17 4.41
C HIS A 50 -2.98 -8.32 2.96
N ALA A 51 -4.26 -8.63 2.71
CA ALA A 51 -4.79 -8.76 1.36
C ALA A 51 -4.62 -7.50 0.53
N GLN A 52 -4.95 -6.34 1.10
CA GLN A 52 -4.82 -5.05 0.43
C GLN A 52 -3.35 -4.70 0.17
N GLY A 53 -2.49 -4.93 1.15
CA GLY A 53 -1.04 -4.74 1.00
C GLY A 53 -0.46 -5.58 -0.13
N LEU A 54 -0.76 -6.89 -0.16
CA LEU A 54 -0.31 -7.80 -1.21
C LEU A 54 -0.90 -7.47 -2.58
N PHE A 55 -2.17 -7.09 -2.65
CA PHE A 55 -2.83 -6.71 -3.89
C PHE A 55 -2.17 -5.48 -4.53
N ASN A 56 -1.83 -4.49 -3.72
CA ASN A 56 -1.23 -3.24 -4.19
C ASN A 56 0.27 -3.36 -4.45
N ARG A 57 0.97 -4.27 -3.78
CA ARG A 57 2.43 -4.42 -3.85
C ARG A 57 2.95 -4.53 -5.28
N GLY A 58 2.37 -5.45 -6.08
CA GLY A 58 2.80 -5.67 -7.46
C GLY A 58 2.63 -4.43 -8.34
N ALA A 59 1.52 -3.71 -8.18
CA ALA A 59 1.25 -2.49 -8.90
C ALA A 59 2.21 -1.35 -8.49
N PHE A 60 2.42 -1.13 -7.20
CA PHE A 60 3.31 -0.06 -6.73
C PHE A 60 4.78 -0.35 -7.08
N LEU A 61 5.25 -1.57 -6.89
CA LEU A 61 6.64 -1.91 -7.22
C LEU A 61 6.89 -2.04 -8.72
N GLY A 62 5.89 -2.43 -9.51
CA GLY A 62 6.05 -2.71 -10.94
C GLY A 62 5.54 -1.64 -11.89
N GLN A 63 4.58 -0.79 -11.49
CA GLN A 63 3.91 0.15 -12.41
C GLN A 63 3.99 1.61 -11.98
N LEU A 64 4.01 1.92 -10.66
CA LEU A 64 3.99 3.32 -10.19
C LEU A 64 5.08 4.15 -10.84
N VAL A 65 6.32 3.68 -10.81
CA VAL A 65 7.48 4.44 -11.31
C VAL A 65 7.62 4.33 -12.83
N PRO A 66 7.56 3.14 -13.47
CA PRO A 66 7.79 3.04 -14.92
C PRO A 66 6.59 3.45 -15.79
N GLU A 67 5.37 3.43 -15.25
CA GLU A 67 4.17 3.66 -16.05
C GLU A 67 3.38 4.89 -15.58
N TRP A 68 3.06 5.00 -14.26
CA TRP A 68 2.14 6.05 -13.80
C TRP A 68 2.81 7.41 -13.68
N LEU A 69 4.02 7.49 -13.11
CA LEU A 69 4.75 8.76 -12.98
C LEU A 69 5.15 9.39 -14.32
N PRO A 70 5.56 8.65 -15.37
CA PRO A 70 5.80 9.22 -16.68
C PRO A 70 4.58 9.89 -17.32
N ALA A 71 3.36 9.48 -16.94
CA ALA A 71 2.13 10.15 -17.37
C ALA A 71 1.92 11.52 -16.70
N MET A 72 2.73 11.84 -15.66
CA MET A 72 2.73 13.10 -14.91
C MET A 72 4.16 13.67 -14.87
N PRO A 73 4.70 14.15 -16.00
CA PRO A 73 6.12 14.50 -16.14
C PRO A 73 6.56 15.65 -15.23
N ASP A 74 5.68 16.57 -14.91
CA ASP A 74 5.88 17.65 -13.95
C ASP A 74 6.07 17.12 -12.53
N VAL A 75 5.26 16.16 -12.10
CA VAL A 75 5.39 15.49 -10.80
C VAL A 75 6.69 14.67 -10.75
N ALA A 76 6.98 13.87 -11.77
CA ALA A 76 8.21 13.09 -11.84
C ALA A 76 9.47 13.97 -11.76
N ALA A 77 9.44 15.15 -12.41
CA ALA A 77 10.53 16.13 -12.33
C ALA A 77 10.68 16.76 -10.94
N LEU A 78 9.57 16.96 -10.20
CA LEU A 78 9.62 17.44 -8.82
C LEU A 78 10.21 16.39 -7.88
N LEU A 79 9.81 15.12 -8.01
CA LEU A 79 10.33 14.02 -7.19
C LEU A 79 11.84 13.78 -7.40
N ALA A 80 12.35 14.07 -8.59
CA ALA A 80 13.76 13.89 -8.94
C ALA A 80 14.69 15.02 -8.44
N ARG A 81 14.17 16.08 -7.82
CA ARG A 81 14.99 17.21 -7.36
C ARG A 81 15.75 16.84 -6.08
N ASP A 82 16.96 17.34 -5.96
CA ASP A 82 17.71 17.24 -4.72
C ASP A 82 16.97 17.92 -3.56
N GLY A 83 16.84 17.21 -2.44
CA GLY A 83 16.13 17.69 -1.26
C GLY A 83 14.60 17.72 -1.40
N ALA A 84 14.04 17.09 -2.44
CA ALA A 84 12.60 16.95 -2.56
C ALA A 84 12.02 16.11 -1.42
N ALA A 85 10.76 16.39 -1.06
CA ALA A 85 9.99 15.63 -0.09
C ALA A 85 8.61 15.30 -0.66
N ALA A 86 8.12 14.10 -0.36
CA ALA A 86 6.78 13.65 -0.70
C ALA A 86 6.07 13.13 0.56
N VAL A 87 4.76 13.35 0.61
CA VAL A 87 3.89 12.77 1.64
C VAL A 87 2.95 11.79 0.96
N ASP A 88 2.96 10.54 1.44
CA ASP A 88 2.09 9.46 1.00
C ASP A 88 0.94 9.31 2.00
N LEU A 89 -0.22 9.85 1.68
CA LEU A 89 -1.40 9.86 2.54
C LEU A 89 -2.20 8.57 2.34
N GLY A 90 -2.43 7.83 3.44
CA GLY A 90 -3.03 6.50 3.39
C GLY A 90 -2.03 5.47 2.88
N CYS A 91 -0.79 5.54 3.34
CA CYS A 91 0.31 4.71 2.85
C CYS A 91 0.12 3.20 3.11
N GLY A 92 -0.83 2.82 3.96
CA GLY A 92 -1.05 1.45 4.37
C GLY A 92 0.24 0.80 4.87
N VAL A 93 0.58 -0.36 4.32
CA VAL A 93 1.81 -1.10 4.66
C VAL A 93 3.05 -0.63 3.88
N GLY A 94 3.01 0.54 3.23
CA GLY A 94 4.16 1.31 2.77
C GLY A 94 4.72 1.00 1.38
N TRP A 95 4.09 0.16 0.56
CA TRP A 95 4.67 -0.24 -0.73
C TRP A 95 4.83 0.89 -1.74
N SER A 96 3.91 1.86 -1.79
CA SER A 96 4.03 3.09 -2.59
C SER A 96 5.21 3.96 -2.15
N SER A 97 5.32 4.19 -0.83
CA SER A 97 6.44 4.94 -0.23
C SER A 97 7.79 4.29 -0.54
N ILE A 98 7.88 2.95 -0.42
CA ILE A 98 9.09 2.18 -0.73
C ILE A 98 9.45 2.27 -2.21
N ALA A 99 8.45 2.15 -3.11
CA ALA A 99 8.67 2.27 -4.55
C ALA A 99 9.25 3.64 -4.93
N LEU A 100 8.70 4.72 -4.35
CA LEU A 100 9.21 6.08 -4.55
C LEU A 100 10.63 6.25 -4.02
N ALA A 101 10.91 5.79 -2.79
CA ALA A 101 12.24 5.90 -2.18
C ALA A 101 13.31 5.12 -2.94
N ARG A 102 12.96 3.96 -3.52
CA ARG A 102 13.87 3.19 -4.40
C ARG A 102 14.20 3.93 -5.69
N ALA A 103 13.17 4.54 -6.31
CA ALA A 103 13.33 5.20 -7.60
C ALA A 103 14.02 6.56 -7.52
N TYR A 104 13.86 7.26 -6.40
CA TYR A 104 14.39 8.60 -6.16
C TYR A 104 15.20 8.63 -4.86
N PRO A 105 16.48 8.21 -4.88
CA PRO A 105 17.29 8.07 -3.65
C PRO A 105 17.51 9.38 -2.87
N ALA A 106 17.40 10.55 -3.53
CA ALA A 106 17.50 11.87 -2.89
C ALA A 106 16.17 12.36 -2.31
N LEU A 107 15.05 11.65 -2.57
CA LEU A 107 13.71 11.98 -2.10
C LEU A 107 13.54 11.57 -0.64
N THR A 108 13.01 12.45 0.18
CA THR A 108 12.48 12.09 1.50
C THR A 108 11.01 11.73 1.34
N VAL A 109 10.61 10.51 1.71
CA VAL A 109 9.22 10.07 1.68
C VAL A 109 8.70 9.92 3.10
N LEU A 110 7.58 10.55 3.41
CA LEU A 110 6.83 10.42 4.66
C LEU A 110 5.51 9.70 4.38
N GLY A 111 5.39 8.43 4.78
CA GLY A 111 4.13 7.71 4.78
C GLY A 111 3.30 8.04 6.02
N VAL A 112 2.02 8.30 5.83
CA VAL A 112 1.05 8.57 6.91
C VAL A 112 -0.19 7.72 6.68
N ASP A 113 -0.64 7.04 7.73
CA ASP A 113 -1.89 6.29 7.73
C ASP A 113 -2.60 6.43 9.06
N SER A 114 -3.93 6.24 9.08
CA SER A 114 -4.75 6.25 10.29
C SER A 114 -4.76 4.91 11.03
N ASP A 115 -4.31 3.82 10.40
CA ASP A 115 -4.21 2.49 11.00
C ASP A 115 -2.79 2.26 11.53
N ASP A 116 -2.62 2.34 12.85
CA ASP A 116 -1.33 2.17 13.52
C ASP A 116 -0.65 0.85 13.17
N THR A 117 -1.42 -0.22 12.99
CA THR A 117 -0.87 -1.53 12.62
C THR A 117 -0.28 -1.52 11.21
N SER A 118 -0.96 -0.88 10.25
CA SER A 118 -0.41 -0.66 8.91
C SER A 118 0.89 0.14 8.95
N VAL A 119 0.97 1.19 9.78
CA VAL A 119 2.20 1.99 9.94
C VAL A 119 3.33 1.16 10.53
N MET A 120 3.04 0.28 11.49
CA MET A 120 4.06 -0.64 12.05
C MET A 120 4.59 -1.59 10.98
N GLU A 121 3.73 -2.20 10.17
CA GLU A 121 4.12 -3.06 9.06
C GLU A 121 4.92 -2.28 8.00
N ALA A 122 4.51 -1.07 7.65
CA ALA A 122 5.23 -0.21 6.72
C ALA A 122 6.69 0.05 7.17
N ARG A 123 6.89 0.27 8.48
CA ARG A 123 8.25 0.43 9.06
C ARG A 123 9.09 -0.84 8.95
N LEU A 124 8.48 -2.02 9.15
CA LEU A 124 9.17 -3.30 8.98
C LEU A 124 9.58 -3.51 7.53
N HIS A 125 8.66 -3.31 6.57
CA HIS A 125 8.95 -3.42 5.14
C HIS A 125 10.05 -2.44 4.72
N ALA A 126 10.01 -1.18 5.16
CA ALA A 126 11.04 -0.20 4.85
C ALA A 126 12.41 -0.55 5.46
N ALA A 127 12.44 -1.20 6.64
CA ALA A 127 13.68 -1.66 7.26
C ALA A 127 14.27 -2.88 6.54
N GLU A 128 13.43 -3.80 6.08
CA GLU A 128 13.83 -4.97 5.29
C GLU A 128 14.35 -4.54 3.93
N ASP A 129 13.70 -3.57 3.30
CA ASP A 129 14.09 -3.01 2.02
C ASP A 129 15.49 -2.41 2.06
N ARG A 130 15.81 -1.63 3.10
CA ARG A 130 17.16 -1.08 3.32
C ARG A 130 18.23 -2.14 3.54
N LYS A 131 17.88 -3.32 4.04
CA LYS A 131 18.82 -4.46 4.18
C LYS A 131 19.07 -5.18 2.86
N SER A 132 18.18 -5.06 1.90
CA SER A 132 18.32 -5.68 0.58
C SER A 132 19.20 -4.88 -0.38
N VAL A 133 19.62 -3.70 0.01
CA VAL A 133 20.52 -2.80 -0.75
C VAL A 133 21.91 -2.84 -0.15
N VAL A 134 22.47 -4.03 0.00
CA VAL A 134 23.89 -4.25 0.35
C VAL A 134 24.58 -4.90 -0.81
#